data_b9c071b19dbe5e2ff53756549db684ba
#
_entry.id   b9c071b19dbe5e2ff53756549db684ba
#
_cell.length_a   1.000
_cell.length_b   1.000
_cell.length_c   1.000
_cell.angle_alpha   90.00
_cell.angle_beta   90.00
_cell.angle_gamma   90.00
#
_symmetry.space_group_name_H-M   'P 1'
#
loop_
_entity.id
_entity.type
_entity.pdbx_description
1 polymer ?
#
loop_
_entity_poly.entity_id
_entity_poly.type
_entity_poly.pdbx_seq_one_letter_code
_entity_poly.pdbx_strand_id
1 'polypeptide(L)'
;MNVTSRVIKNSSLLLFASVINNVMTFILTLFTARYLGTYNFGLISSATSLVGVFGIFCDLGFATYAIREVSRNKDLTGVYFGTVFLLRVISSILTCIVYVIFIFFSNFSTDGTNVMIIFGIYMLFNSFVLCYYSLFQSNEKMEYQTIGNVIYSVSVLLIILLIIFRSGNVTIVAAAYPIAIILSFIYCSYITIKKYPRLSVCLEKSFIKQILIKGIPFGITSVFTSIYFWIALIILTYMAGSVSVGLFSSSQKLLLVLSAIFYLISNAIFPVMSELFTTDKNALVDLYHKLMKYLLIVGMAIAVGTSIYSKEIIGIIYGSEYVVGAHALTILIWAGIFMFLSGLTSTLLGAINKQVSVTKNAAIGAIFSIILNLILIYYLSYIGASISTVSTEFLILVLMLYALSKTEFKLNLKKAVLPCIQVILANIIMGVVLLYLNLPFIFAIVVAVIVYIVALIVTGAINRNDISIVLNFINDFKK
;
A
#
# COMPACT_ATOMS: atom_id res chain seq x y z
N MET A 1 -7.60 4.07 -32.03
CA MET A 1 -6.43 4.20 -31.12
C MET A 1 -5.64 2.91 -31.17
N ASN A 2 -4.30 3.00 -31.35
CA ASN A 2 -3.40 1.85 -31.26
C ASN A 2 -3.46 1.21 -29.87
N VAL A 3 -3.21 -0.10 -29.76
CA VAL A 3 -3.20 -0.84 -28.49
C VAL A 3 -2.32 -0.12 -27.44
N THR A 4 -1.12 0.29 -27.84
CA THR A 4 -0.17 1.04 -26.99
C THR A 4 -0.77 2.33 -26.44
N SER A 5 -1.45 3.13 -27.26
CA SER A 5 -2.08 4.39 -26.82
C SER A 5 -3.24 4.15 -25.84
N ARG A 6 -3.99 3.05 -25.98
CA ARG A 6 -5.04 2.66 -25.01
C ARG A 6 -4.45 2.21 -23.67
N VAL A 7 -3.38 1.42 -23.71
CA VAL A 7 -2.67 0.96 -22.49
C VAL A 7 -2.10 2.16 -21.74
N ILE A 8 -1.40 3.07 -22.43
CA ILE A 8 -0.83 4.28 -21.82
C ILE A 8 -1.94 5.13 -21.17
N LYS A 9 -3.03 5.41 -21.89
CA LYS A 9 -4.17 6.17 -21.37
C LYS A 9 -4.75 5.53 -20.11
N ASN A 10 -5.05 4.24 -20.14
CA ASN A 10 -5.66 3.52 -19.03
C ASN A 10 -4.72 3.47 -17.81
N SER A 11 -3.44 3.19 -18.02
CA SER A 11 -2.43 3.21 -16.94
C SER A 11 -2.27 4.59 -16.34
N SER A 12 -2.22 5.65 -17.15
CA SER A 12 -2.13 7.04 -16.66
C SER A 12 -3.35 7.44 -15.85
N LEU A 13 -4.56 7.05 -16.25
CA LEU A 13 -5.78 7.31 -15.49
C LEU A 13 -5.77 6.59 -14.13
N LEU A 14 -5.35 5.34 -14.08
CA LEU A 14 -5.25 4.59 -12.82
C LEU A 14 -4.16 5.18 -11.91
N LEU A 15 -3.02 5.59 -12.46
CA LEU A 15 -1.97 6.27 -11.69
C LEU A 15 -2.47 7.60 -11.11
N PHE A 16 -3.12 8.42 -11.92
CA PHE A 16 -3.71 9.68 -11.48
C PHE A 16 -4.77 9.48 -10.39
N ALA A 17 -5.67 8.49 -10.58
CA ALA A 17 -6.65 8.10 -9.59
C ALA A 17 -5.99 7.64 -8.28
N SER A 18 -4.92 6.87 -8.36
CA SER A 18 -4.17 6.38 -7.19
C SER A 18 -3.53 7.54 -6.42
N VAL A 19 -2.91 8.50 -7.11
CA VAL A 19 -2.33 9.70 -6.48
C VAL A 19 -3.40 10.51 -5.75
N ILE A 20 -4.51 10.82 -6.43
CA ILE A 20 -5.62 11.56 -5.80
C ILE A 20 -6.14 10.80 -4.58
N ASN A 21 -6.39 9.50 -4.71
CA ASN A 21 -6.90 8.69 -3.61
C ASN A 21 -5.94 8.66 -2.42
N ASN A 22 -4.63 8.54 -2.65
CA ASN A 22 -3.63 8.54 -1.59
C ASN A 22 -3.55 9.91 -0.88
N VAL A 23 -3.60 11.02 -1.63
CA VAL A 23 -3.61 12.37 -1.08
C VAL A 23 -4.89 12.60 -0.26
N MET A 24 -6.06 12.25 -0.80
CA MET A 24 -7.34 12.38 -0.10
C MET A 24 -7.38 11.52 1.16
N THR A 25 -6.89 10.27 1.09
CA THR A 25 -6.80 9.37 2.25
C THR A 25 -5.84 9.91 3.31
N PHE A 26 -4.73 10.53 2.91
CA PHE A 26 -3.81 11.16 3.86
C PHE A 26 -4.47 12.36 4.56
N ILE A 27 -5.10 13.26 3.80
CA ILE A 27 -5.84 14.41 4.35
C ILE A 27 -6.95 13.94 5.29
N LEU A 28 -7.74 12.95 4.87
CA LEU A 28 -8.77 12.32 5.68
C LEU A 28 -8.21 11.78 7.01
N THR A 29 -7.10 11.04 6.93
CA THR A 29 -6.44 10.46 8.11
C THR A 29 -5.99 11.54 9.08
N LEU A 30 -5.43 12.64 8.57
CA LEU A 30 -4.96 13.78 9.36
C LEU A 30 -6.11 14.41 10.17
N PHE A 31 -7.22 14.74 9.48
CA PHE A 31 -8.38 15.34 10.16
C PHE A 31 -9.03 14.36 11.13
N THR A 32 -9.21 13.11 10.73
CA THR A 32 -9.84 12.07 11.57
C THR A 32 -9.01 11.79 12.82
N ALA A 33 -7.70 11.63 12.68
CA ALA A 33 -6.81 11.35 13.81
C ALA A 33 -6.77 12.50 14.81
N ARG A 34 -6.61 13.75 14.33
CA ARG A 34 -6.58 14.94 15.20
C ARG A 34 -7.90 15.15 15.96
N TYR A 35 -9.01 14.85 15.30
CA TYR A 35 -10.33 15.05 15.91
C TYR A 35 -10.67 13.97 16.94
N LEU A 36 -10.37 12.72 16.62
CA LEU A 36 -10.81 11.58 17.43
C LEU A 36 -9.85 11.24 18.58
N GLY A 37 -8.59 11.69 18.53
CA GLY A 37 -7.55 11.25 19.45
C GLY A 37 -7.10 9.80 19.25
N THR A 38 -6.10 9.37 20.00
CA THR A 38 -5.42 8.09 19.81
C THR A 38 -6.34 6.88 19.96
N TYR A 39 -7.21 6.88 20.99
CA TYR A 39 -8.11 5.75 21.27
C TYR A 39 -9.14 5.53 20.18
N ASN A 40 -9.91 6.57 19.82
CA ASN A 40 -10.98 6.45 18.84
C ASN A 40 -10.45 6.28 17.40
N PHE A 41 -9.32 6.92 17.07
CA PHE A 41 -8.63 6.67 15.79
C PHE A 41 -8.11 5.23 15.74
N GLY A 42 -7.66 4.67 16.87
CA GLY A 42 -7.31 3.27 17.00
C GLY A 42 -8.49 2.34 16.72
N LEU A 43 -9.69 2.64 17.21
CA LEU A 43 -10.91 1.87 16.90
C LEU A 43 -11.19 1.85 15.39
N ILE A 44 -11.12 3.00 14.71
CA ILE A 44 -11.29 3.09 13.24
C ILE A 44 -10.22 2.26 12.52
N SER A 45 -8.96 2.35 12.96
CA SER A 45 -7.85 1.61 12.37
C SER A 45 -7.98 0.10 12.59
N SER A 46 -8.42 -0.33 13.77
CA SER A 46 -8.74 -1.73 14.07
C SER A 46 -9.86 -2.25 13.16
N ALA A 47 -10.95 -1.49 13.03
CA ALA A 47 -12.06 -1.86 12.15
C ALA A 47 -11.61 -1.97 10.68
N THR A 48 -10.80 -1.01 10.21
CA THR A 48 -10.23 -1.04 8.86
C THR A 48 -9.36 -2.29 8.64
N SER A 49 -8.54 -2.68 9.61
CA SER A 49 -7.68 -3.85 9.49
C SER A 49 -8.45 -5.17 9.47
N LEU A 50 -9.49 -5.29 10.29
CA LEU A 50 -10.39 -6.46 10.28
C LEU A 50 -11.13 -6.58 8.95
N VAL A 51 -11.70 -5.48 8.44
CA VAL A 51 -12.32 -5.45 7.11
C VAL A 51 -11.32 -5.78 6.01
N GLY A 52 -10.06 -5.35 6.14
CA GLY A 52 -8.99 -5.68 5.20
C GLY A 52 -8.72 -7.18 5.09
N VAL A 53 -8.81 -7.93 6.21
CA VAL A 53 -8.62 -9.39 6.21
C VAL A 53 -9.91 -10.12 5.85
N PHE A 54 -11.04 -9.79 6.48
CA PHE A 54 -12.31 -10.46 6.18
C PHE A 54 -12.80 -10.19 4.75
N GLY A 55 -12.52 -9.00 4.20
CA GLY A 55 -12.90 -8.61 2.84
C GLY A 55 -12.34 -9.51 1.74
N ILE A 56 -11.25 -10.25 2.01
CA ILE A 56 -10.69 -11.21 1.06
C ILE A 56 -11.65 -12.35 0.82
N PHE A 57 -12.31 -12.82 1.88
CA PHE A 57 -13.27 -13.92 1.80
C PHE A 57 -14.55 -13.55 1.03
N CYS A 58 -14.77 -12.24 0.81
CA CYS A 58 -15.85 -11.77 -0.06
C CYS A 58 -15.57 -12.05 -1.54
N ASP A 59 -14.30 -12.14 -1.98
CA ASP A 59 -13.94 -12.31 -3.40
C ASP A 59 -13.35 -13.68 -3.74
N LEU A 60 -12.48 -14.21 -2.88
CA LEU A 60 -11.77 -15.48 -3.11
C LEU A 60 -11.08 -15.59 -4.48
N GLY A 61 -10.76 -14.44 -5.12
CA GLY A 61 -10.08 -14.35 -6.41
C GLY A 61 -10.97 -14.45 -7.64
N PHE A 62 -12.30 -14.47 -7.47
CA PHE A 62 -13.25 -14.59 -8.57
C PHE A 62 -13.15 -13.42 -9.54
N ALA A 63 -13.01 -12.19 -9.02
CA ALA A 63 -12.87 -10.99 -9.84
C ALA A 63 -11.61 -11.03 -10.71
N THR A 64 -10.47 -11.40 -10.14
CA THR A 64 -9.20 -11.48 -10.87
C THR A 64 -9.26 -12.55 -11.98
N TYR A 65 -9.89 -13.69 -11.70
CA TYR A 65 -10.12 -14.71 -12.72
C TYR A 65 -11.03 -14.19 -13.85
N ALA A 66 -12.13 -13.52 -13.50
CA ALA A 66 -13.04 -12.94 -14.47
C ALA A 66 -12.37 -11.86 -15.34
N ILE A 67 -11.57 -10.97 -14.76
CA ILE A 67 -10.78 -9.99 -15.51
C ILE A 67 -9.95 -10.68 -16.59
N ARG A 68 -9.24 -11.76 -16.24
CA ARG A 68 -8.40 -12.51 -17.18
C ARG A 68 -9.19 -13.11 -18.34
N GLU A 69 -10.30 -13.79 -18.05
CA GLU A 69 -11.08 -14.48 -19.10
C GLU A 69 -11.83 -13.48 -20.00
N VAL A 70 -12.46 -12.46 -19.40
CA VAL A 70 -13.17 -11.42 -20.16
C VAL A 70 -12.21 -10.57 -20.98
N SER A 71 -11.00 -10.30 -20.49
CA SER A 71 -10.00 -9.58 -21.29
C SER A 71 -9.58 -10.33 -22.55
N ARG A 72 -9.66 -11.66 -22.54
CA ARG A 72 -9.40 -12.53 -23.71
C ARG A 72 -10.58 -12.61 -24.67
N ASN A 73 -11.79 -12.60 -24.14
CA ASN A 73 -13.02 -12.64 -24.91
C ASN A 73 -14.09 -11.74 -24.28
N LYS A 74 -14.28 -10.55 -24.89
CA LYS A 74 -15.23 -9.53 -24.43
C LYS A 74 -16.69 -9.96 -24.50
N ASP A 75 -17.04 -10.92 -25.35
CA ASP A 75 -18.42 -11.42 -25.49
C ASP A 75 -18.90 -12.13 -24.23
N LEU A 76 -17.98 -12.64 -23.42
CA LEU A 76 -18.25 -13.31 -22.16
C LEU A 76 -18.52 -12.34 -21.00
N THR A 77 -18.41 -11.02 -21.22
CA THR A 77 -18.56 -9.99 -20.17
C THR A 77 -19.82 -10.18 -19.33
N GLY A 78 -20.97 -10.34 -20.00
CA GLY A 78 -22.28 -10.43 -19.32
C GLY A 78 -22.39 -11.63 -18.40
N VAL A 79 -21.97 -12.80 -18.90
CA VAL A 79 -22.09 -14.07 -18.18
C VAL A 79 -21.10 -14.14 -17.00
N TYR A 80 -19.83 -13.77 -17.23
CA TYR A 80 -18.83 -13.79 -16.14
C TYR A 80 -19.18 -12.78 -15.05
N PHE A 81 -19.52 -11.53 -15.43
CA PHE A 81 -19.85 -10.52 -14.43
C PHE A 81 -21.10 -10.90 -13.61
N GLY A 82 -22.20 -11.30 -14.27
CA GLY A 82 -23.42 -11.66 -13.55
C GLY A 82 -23.20 -12.84 -12.60
N THR A 83 -22.49 -13.88 -13.03
CA THR A 83 -22.21 -15.06 -12.20
C THR A 83 -21.24 -14.73 -11.06
N VAL A 84 -20.15 -13.97 -11.31
CA VAL A 84 -19.21 -13.53 -10.29
C VAL A 84 -19.87 -12.59 -9.29
N PHE A 85 -20.75 -11.69 -9.74
CA PHE A 85 -21.50 -10.81 -8.85
C PHE A 85 -22.41 -11.61 -7.90
N LEU A 86 -23.12 -12.62 -8.41
CA LEU A 86 -23.94 -13.51 -7.57
C LEU A 86 -23.09 -14.27 -6.55
N LEU A 87 -21.99 -14.89 -6.98
CA LEU A 87 -21.07 -15.60 -6.08
C LEU A 87 -20.53 -14.64 -5.00
N ARG A 88 -20.21 -13.42 -5.38
CA ARG A 88 -19.72 -12.39 -4.47
C ARG A 88 -20.76 -11.91 -3.47
N VAL A 89 -22.03 -11.81 -3.88
CA VAL A 89 -23.14 -11.53 -2.95
C VAL A 89 -23.22 -12.64 -1.90
N ILE A 90 -23.21 -13.91 -2.31
CA ILE A 90 -23.30 -15.05 -1.40
C ILE A 90 -22.09 -15.07 -0.45
N SER A 91 -20.87 -14.99 -0.98
CA SER A 91 -19.65 -15.01 -0.17
C SER A 91 -19.56 -13.81 0.79
N SER A 92 -19.99 -12.62 0.36
CA SER A 92 -19.99 -11.42 1.21
C SER A 92 -21.00 -11.53 2.34
N ILE A 93 -22.19 -12.09 2.11
CA ILE A 93 -23.18 -12.32 3.18
C ILE A 93 -22.62 -13.33 4.18
N LEU A 94 -22.09 -14.46 3.71
CA LEU A 94 -21.47 -15.45 4.59
C LEU A 94 -20.30 -14.87 5.40
N THR A 95 -19.45 -14.09 4.76
CA THR A 95 -18.33 -13.38 5.43
C THR A 95 -18.85 -12.38 6.46
N CYS A 96 -19.89 -11.62 6.16
CA CYS A 96 -20.51 -10.71 7.12
C CYS A 96 -21.10 -11.44 8.33
N ILE A 97 -21.73 -12.59 8.15
CA ILE A 97 -22.24 -13.40 9.27
C ILE A 97 -21.08 -13.84 10.16
N VAL A 98 -20.01 -14.40 9.57
CA VAL A 98 -18.81 -14.82 10.33
C VAL A 98 -18.15 -13.63 11.01
N TYR A 99 -18.07 -12.47 10.34
CA TYR A 99 -17.54 -11.23 10.90
C TYR A 99 -18.33 -10.72 12.10
N VAL A 100 -19.67 -10.72 12.03
CA VAL A 100 -20.54 -10.31 13.14
C VAL A 100 -20.40 -11.27 14.31
N ILE A 101 -20.41 -12.59 14.07
CA ILE A 101 -20.16 -13.61 15.10
C ILE A 101 -18.81 -13.36 15.77
N PHE A 102 -17.76 -13.13 14.99
CA PHE A 102 -16.42 -12.85 15.49
C PHE A 102 -16.37 -11.60 16.39
N ILE A 103 -17.09 -10.50 16.02
CA ILE A 103 -17.18 -9.29 16.85
C ILE A 103 -17.84 -9.59 18.20
N PHE A 104 -18.93 -10.35 18.22
CA PHE A 104 -19.62 -10.69 19.47
C PHE A 104 -18.74 -11.47 20.46
N PHE A 105 -17.82 -12.30 19.95
CA PHE A 105 -16.84 -13.02 20.80
C PHE A 105 -15.60 -12.20 21.15
N SER A 106 -15.44 -10.99 20.60
CA SER A 106 -14.17 -10.23 20.70
C SER A 106 -14.11 -9.23 21.88
N ASN A 107 -15.10 -9.18 22.76
CA ASN A 107 -15.12 -8.31 23.96
C ASN A 107 -14.71 -6.85 23.74
N PHE A 108 -15.10 -6.24 22.62
CA PHE A 108 -14.88 -4.81 22.40
C PHE A 108 -15.74 -3.95 23.34
N SER A 109 -15.33 -2.70 23.59
CA SER A 109 -16.19 -1.69 24.21
C SER A 109 -17.45 -1.45 23.38
N THR A 110 -18.50 -0.87 23.96
CA THR A 110 -19.75 -0.55 23.25
C THR A 110 -19.48 0.26 21.99
N ASP A 111 -18.66 1.32 22.09
CA ASP A 111 -18.28 2.13 20.93
C ASP A 111 -17.46 1.32 19.91
N GLY A 112 -16.55 0.46 20.39
CA GLY A 112 -15.79 -0.43 19.54
C GLY A 112 -16.68 -1.39 18.75
N THR A 113 -17.64 -2.04 19.42
CA THR A 113 -18.62 -2.94 18.78
C THR A 113 -19.44 -2.21 17.71
N ASN A 114 -19.94 -1.00 18.04
CA ASN A 114 -20.70 -0.19 17.08
C ASN A 114 -19.85 0.18 15.84
N VAL A 115 -18.62 0.63 16.04
CA VAL A 115 -17.69 0.93 14.95
C VAL A 115 -17.43 -0.30 14.08
N MET A 116 -17.17 -1.46 14.70
CA MET A 116 -16.93 -2.71 13.96
C MET A 116 -18.15 -3.13 13.12
N ILE A 117 -19.36 -3.06 13.68
CA ILE A 117 -20.61 -3.41 12.94
C ILE A 117 -20.80 -2.47 11.75
N ILE A 118 -20.59 -1.17 11.93
CA ILE A 118 -20.69 -0.17 10.85
C ILE A 118 -19.67 -0.48 9.73
N PHE A 119 -18.46 -0.87 10.10
CA PHE A 119 -17.44 -1.28 9.12
C PHE A 119 -17.79 -2.62 8.44
N GLY A 120 -18.60 -3.49 9.05
CA GLY A 120 -19.17 -4.66 8.37
C GLY A 120 -20.06 -4.26 7.19
N ILE A 121 -20.89 -3.22 7.35
CA ILE A 121 -21.70 -2.66 6.26
C ILE A 121 -20.79 -2.08 5.17
N TYR A 122 -19.75 -1.34 5.55
CA TYR A 122 -18.74 -0.85 4.60
C TYR A 122 -18.10 -2.00 3.82
N MET A 123 -17.69 -3.09 4.48
CA MET A 123 -17.08 -4.27 3.85
C MET A 123 -18.00 -4.87 2.78
N LEU A 124 -19.29 -5.01 3.07
CA LEU A 124 -20.28 -5.56 2.15
C LEU A 124 -20.36 -4.73 0.85
N PHE A 125 -20.62 -3.42 0.97
CA PHE A 125 -20.74 -2.55 -0.20
C PHE A 125 -19.43 -2.35 -0.93
N ASN A 126 -18.30 -2.28 -0.23
CA ASN A 126 -16.97 -2.23 -0.83
C ASN A 126 -16.69 -3.46 -1.69
N SER A 127 -17.10 -4.65 -1.23
CA SER A 127 -17.01 -5.87 -2.03
C SER A 127 -17.75 -5.74 -3.36
N PHE A 128 -18.96 -5.18 -3.37
CA PHE A 128 -19.74 -4.99 -4.60
C PHE A 128 -19.11 -3.96 -5.53
N VAL A 129 -18.60 -2.84 -4.98
CA VAL A 129 -17.89 -1.81 -5.77
C VAL A 129 -16.64 -2.41 -6.45
N LEU A 130 -15.87 -3.22 -5.73
CA LEU A 130 -14.71 -3.91 -6.31
C LEU A 130 -15.10 -4.88 -7.43
N CYS A 131 -16.30 -5.50 -7.38
CA CYS A 131 -16.82 -6.31 -8.48
C CYS A 131 -17.11 -5.46 -9.72
N TYR A 132 -17.72 -4.29 -9.58
CA TYR A 132 -17.89 -3.36 -10.70
C TYR A 132 -16.54 -2.88 -11.27
N TYR A 133 -15.56 -2.63 -10.41
CA TYR A 133 -14.22 -2.26 -10.88
C TYR A 133 -13.59 -3.37 -11.74
N SER A 134 -13.81 -4.64 -11.39
CA SER A 134 -13.34 -5.76 -12.22
C SER A 134 -14.01 -5.80 -13.60
N LEU A 135 -15.30 -5.45 -13.67
CA LEU A 135 -16.01 -5.28 -14.94
C LEU A 135 -15.41 -4.16 -15.80
N PHE A 136 -15.15 -3.01 -15.18
CA PHE A 136 -14.57 -1.86 -15.89
C PHE A 136 -13.14 -2.15 -16.34
N GLN A 137 -12.32 -2.78 -15.51
CA GLN A 137 -10.95 -3.19 -15.84
C GLN A 137 -10.94 -4.21 -17.00
N SER A 138 -11.75 -5.25 -16.92
CA SER A 138 -11.82 -6.28 -17.95
C SER A 138 -12.25 -5.72 -19.31
N ASN A 139 -12.99 -4.62 -19.35
CA ASN A 139 -13.44 -3.93 -20.57
C ASN A 139 -12.59 -2.70 -20.92
N GLU A 140 -11.45 -2.46 -20.26
CA GLU A 140 -10.54 -1.34 -20.52
C GLU A 140 -11.21 0.04 -20.33
N LYS A 141 -12.19 0.15 -19.41
CA LYS A 141 -12.94 1.37 -19.09
C LYS A 141 -12.57 1.89 -17.70
N MET A 142 -11.26 2.15 -17.51
CA MET A 142 -10.68 2.57 -16.22
C MET A 142 -11.23 3.92 -15.74
N GLU A 143 -11.75 4.75 -16.65
CA GLU A 143 -12.39 6.03 -16.33
C GLU A 143 -13.53 5.88 -15.33
N TYR A 144 -14.35 4.82 -15.44
CA TYR A 144 -15.49 4.62 -14.51
C TYR A 144 -15.02 4.21 -13.12
N GLN A 145 -13.99 3.38 -13.05
CA GLN A 145 -13.35 3.05 -11.77
C GLN A 145 -12.74 4.29 -11.12
N THR A 146 -12.02 5.12 -11.90
CA THR A 146 -11.40 6.36 -11.40
C THR A 146 -12.45 7.29 -10.79
N ILE A 147 -13.57 7.52 -11.49
CA ILE A 147 -14.66 8.36 -11.00
C ILE A 147 -15.27 7.74 -9.73
N GLY A 148 -15.51 6.43 -9.70
CA GLY A 148 -16.02 5.73 -8.52
C GLY A 148 -15.11 5.90 -7.28
N ASN A 149 -13.79 5.80 -7.46
CA ASN A 149 -12.80 6.05 -6.40
C ASN A 149 -12.82 7.51 -5.92
N VAL A 150 -12.91 8.47 -6.85
CA VAL A 150 -12.98 9.90 -6.51
C VAL A 150 -14.27 10.20 -5.75
N ILE A 151 -15.43 9.68 -6.20
CA ILE A 151 -16.69 9.82 -5.47
C ILE A 151 -16.55 9.32 -4.04
N TYR A 152 -16.01 8.13 -3.83
CA TYR A 152 -15.77 7.58 -2.49
C TYR A 152 -14.87 8.50 -1.66
N SER A 153 -13.69 8.85 -2.17
CA SER A 153 -12.67 9.59 -1.42
C SER A 153 -13.12 11.02 -1.08
N VAL A 154 -13.80 11.69 -2.00
CA VAL A 154 -14.34 13.03 -1.77
C VAL A 154 -15.52 12.98 -0.82
N SER A 155 -16.44 12.02 -1.00
CA SER A 155 -17.61 11.89 -0.14
C SER A 155 -17.24 11.59 1.30
N VAL A 156 -16.33 10.64 1.55
CA VAL A 156 -15.91 10.32 2.91
C VAL A 156 -15.24 11.50 3.59
N LEU A 157 -14.39 12.25 2.86
CA LEU A 157 -13.73 13.45 3.39
C LEU A 157 -14.77 14.54 3.75
N LEU A 158 -15.68 14.86 2.84
CA LEU A 158 -16.70 15.89 3.08
C LEU A 158 -17.63 15.53 4.24
N ILE A 159 -18.08 14.27 4.32
CA ILE A 159 -18.94 13.79 5.41
C ILE A 159 -18.20 13.90 6.75
N ILE A 160 -16.93 13.48 6.83
CA ILE A 160 -16.16 13.57 8.07
C ILE A 160 -15.92 15.03 8.46
N LEU A 161 -15.61 15.93 7.52
CA LEU A 161 -15.47 17.36 7.83
C LEU A 161 -16.78 17.94 8.39
N LEU A 162 -17.94 17.56 7.84
CA LEU A 162 -19.24 17.97 8.37
C LEU A 162 -19.49 17.42 9.78
N ILE A 163 -19.09 16.17 10.05
CA ILE A 163 -19.23 15.55 11.36
C ILE A 163 -18.33 16.25 12.38
N ILE A 164 -17.08 16.56 12.01
CA ILE A 164 -16.14 17.31 12.85
C ILE A 164 -16.73 18.67 13.21
N PHE A 165 -17.30 19.38 12.24
CA PHE A 165 -17.93 20.68 12.46
C PHE A 165 -19.11 20.61 13.44
N ARG A 166 -19.83 19.47 13.48
CA ARG A 166 -20.96 19.22 14.39
C ARG A 166 -20.58 18.48 15.67
N SER A 167 -19.30 18.31 15.97
CA SER A 167 -18.78 17.61 17.15
C SER A 167 -19.33 16.19 17.34
N GLY A 168 -19.43 15.42 16.23
CA GLY A 168 -19.95 14.05 16.24
C GLY A 168 -18.98 13.06 16.90
N ASN A 169 -19.51 12.00 17.52
CA ASN A 169 -18.72 10.95 18.17
C ASN A 169 -18.08 9.97 17.14
N VAL A 170 -17.24 9.04 17.62
CA VAL A 170 -16.53 8.07 16.79
C VAL A 170 -17.46 7.18 15.97
N THR A 171 -18.61 6.82 16.50
CA THR A 171 -19.62 5.99 15.82
C THR A 171 -20.21 6.73 14.61
N ILE A 172 -20.45 8.04 14.72
CA ILE A 172 -20.94 8.86 13.61
C ILE A 172 -19.84 9.03 12.56
N VAL A 173 -18.57 9.23 12.98
CA VAL A 173 -17.42 9.26 12.05
C VAL A 173 -17.27 7.94 11.32
N ALA A 174 -17.44 6.80 11.98
CA ALA A 174 -17.41 5.49 11.36
C ALA A 174 -18.50 5.33 10.28
N ALA A 175 -19.71 5.92 10.49
CA ALA A 175 -20.81 5.85 9.53
C ALA A 175 -20.51 6.59 8.20
N ALA A 176 -19.55 7.51 8.17
CA ALA A 176 -19.14 8.17 6.94
C ALA A 176 -18.62 7.20 5.88
N TYR A 177 -17.92 6.12 6.29
CA TYR A 177 -17.32 5.13 5.38
C TYR A 177 -18.39 4.34 4.59
N PRO A 178 -19.39 3.69 5.23
CA PRO A 178 -20.45 3.02 4.49
C PRO A 178 -21.29 3.98 3.66
N ILE A 179 -21.58 5.19 4.13
CA ILE A 179 -22.33 6.18 3.34
C ILE A 179 -21.59 6.51 2.06
N ALA A 180 -20.29 6.81 2.15
CA ALA A 180 -19.46 7.15 0.99
C ALA A 180 -19.33 5.99 -0.01
N ILE A 181 -19.14 4.75 0.46
CA ILE A 181 -19.03 3.60 -0.45
C ILE A 181 -20.38 3.27 -1.10
N ILE A 182 -21.51 3.50 -0.43
CA ILE A 182 -22.85 3.37 -1.01
C ILE A 182 -23.03 4.37 -2.16
N LEU A 183 -22.56 5.60 -2.05
CA LEU A 183 -22.61 6.58 -3.14
C LEU A 183 -21.78 6.09 -4.35
N SER A 184 -20.60 5.55 -4.12
CA SER A 184 -19.80 4.93 -5.18
C SER A 184 -20.50 3.71 -5.79
N PHE A 185 -21.14 2.87 -4.97
CA PHE A 185 -21.92 1.72 -5.42
C PHE A 185 -23.09 2.15 -6.33
N ILE A 186 -23.85 3.18 -5.94
CA ILE A 186 -24.96 3.72 -6.74
C ILE A 186 -24.45 4.19 -8.11
N TYR A 187 -23.33 4.94 -8.13
CA TYR A 187 -22.70 5.39 -9.36
C TYR A 187 -22.28 4.21 -10.24
N CYS A 188 -21.55 3.22 -9.69
CA CYS A 188 -21.08 2.05 -10.45
C CYS A 188 -22.24 1.22 -10.99
N SER A 189 -23.30 1.04 -10.19
CA SER A 189 -24.54 0.34 -10.61
C SER A 189 -25.22 1.07 -11.75
N TYR A 190 -25.39 2.40 -11.66
CA TYR A 190 -25.97 3.22 -12.72
C TYR A 190 -25.21 3.09 -14.04
N ILE A 191 -23.87 3.20 -14.00
CA ILE A 191 -23.03 3.06 -15.20
C ILE A 191 -23.16 1.64 -15.77
N THR A 192 -23.17 0.63 -14.92
CA THR A 192 -23.28 -0.77 -15.34
C THR A 192 -24.59 -1.05 -16.04
N ILE A 193 -25.72 -0.64 -15.49
CA ILE A 193 -27.06 -0.81 -16.10
C ILE A 193 -27.12 -0.08 -17.46
N LYS A 194 -26.58 1.14 -17.54
CA LYS A 194 -26.62 1.95 -18.76
C LYS A 194 -25.71 1.45 -19.87
N LYS A 195 -24.52 0.92 -19.55
CA LYS A 195 -23.48 0.57 -20.52
C LYS A 195 -23.37 -0.92 -20.83
N TYR A 196 -23.89 -1.77 -19.92
CA TYR A 196 -23.80 -3.22 -20.03
C TYR A 196 -25.20 -3.88 -19.87
N PRO A 197 -26.15 -3.62 -20.78
CA PRO A 197 -27.54 -4.07 -20.61
C PRO A 197 -27.72 -5.60 -20.73
N ARG A 198 -26.73 -6.33 -21.23
CA ARG A 198 -26.80 -7.79 -21.44
C ARG A 198 -26.06 -8.58 -20.34
N LEU A 199 -26.33 -8.24 -19.09
CA LEU A 199 -25.82 -9.02 -17.97
C LEU A 199 -26.69 -10.25 -17.76
N SER A 200 -26.08 -11.41 -17.63
CA SER A 200 -26.76 -12.69 -17.41
C SER A 200 -26.03 -13.52 -16.36
N VAL A 201 -26.79 -14.28 -15.60
CA VAL A 201 -26.24 -15.20 -14.61
C VAL A 201 -26.30 -16.61 -15.18
N CYS A 202 -25.16 -17.29 -15.24
CA CYS A 202 -25.10 -18.70 -15.60
C CYS A 202 -25.08 -19.55 -14.32
N LEU A 203 -26.16 -20.30 -14.09
CA LEU A 203 -26.28 -21.19 -12.92
C LEU A 203 -25.79 -22.62 -13.20
N GLU A 204 -25.16 -22.86 -14.33
CA GLU A 204 -24.60 -24.15 -14.68
C GLU A 204 -23.49 -24.54 -13.70
N LYS A 205 -23.64 -25.71 -13.04
CA LYS A 205 -22.69 -26.19 -12.02
C LYS A 205 -21.26 -26.31 -12.53
N SER A 206 -21.09 -26.67 -13.80
CA SER A 206 -19.78 -26.78 -14.46
C SER A 206 -19.08 -25.43 -14.51
N PHE A 207 -19.80 -24.35 -14.90
CA PHE A 207 -19.28 -22.99 -15.02
C PHE A 207 -18.96 -22.39 -13.65
N ILE A 208 -19.86 -22.54 -12.67
CA ILE A 208 -19.62 -22.11 -11.28
C ILE A 208 -18.38 -22.80 -10.71
N LYS A 209 -18.28 -24.14 -10.85
CA LYS A 209 -17.13 -24.92 -10.40
C LYS A 209 -15.83 -24.45 -11.06
N GLN A 210 -15.88 -24.10 -12.33
CA GLN A 210 -14.72 -23.56 -13.04
C GLN A 210 -14.24 -22.23 -12.42
N ILE A 211 -15.16 -21.28 -12.15
CA ILE A 211 -14.83 -20.00 -11.51
C ILE A 211 -14.23 -20.22 -10.13
N LEU A 212 -14.84 -21.09 -9.31
CA LEU A 212 -14.36 -21.40 -7.98
C LEU A 212 -12.94 -21.99 -8.01
N ILE A 213 -12.73 -23.07 -8.77
CA ILE A 213 -11.43 -23.77 -8.80
C ILE A 213 -10.32 -22.89 -9.39
N LYS A 214 -10.61 -22.19 -10.48
CA LYS A 214 -9.61 -21.34 -11.15
C LYS A 214 -9.41 -19.98 -10.47
N GLY A 215 -10.35 -19.53 -9.62
CA GLY A 215 -10.24 -18.33 -8.79
C GLY A 215 -9.36 -18.55 -7.55
N ILE A 216 -9.42 -19.74 -6.92
CA ILE A 216 -8.70 -20.07 -5.67
C ILE A 216 -7.21 -19.68 -5.69
N PRO A 217 -6.39 -19.95 -6.72
CA PRO A 217 -4.98 -19.54 -6.72
C PRO A 217 -4.77 -18.02 -6.56
N PHE A 218 -5.65 -17.21 -7.18
CA PHE A 218 -5.62 -15.76 -7.01
C PHE A 218 -6.06 -15.34 -5.61
N GLY A 219 -7.09 -16.01 -5.07
CA GLY A 219 -7.56 -15.80 -3.70
C GLY A 219 -6.48 -16.09 -2.66
N ILE A 220 -5.76 -17.20 -2.78
CA ILE A 220 -4.64 -17.55 -1.89
C ILE A 220 -3.56 -16.46 -1.89
N THR A 221 -3.20 -15.94 -3.06
CA THR A 221 -2.23 -14.84 -3.15
C THR A 221 -2.75 -13.59 -2.43
N SER A 222 -4.03 -13.25 -2.60
CA SER A 222 -4.65 -12.13 -1.90
C SER A 222 -4.69 -12.32 -0.38
N VAL A 223 -4.90 -13.54 0.10
CA VAL A 223 -4.85 -13.88 1.54
C VAL A 223 -3.46 -13.58 2.12
N PHE A 224 -2.40 -14.08 1.50
CA PHE A 224 -1.03 -13.83 2.01
C PHE A 224 -0.66 -12.36 2.00
N THR A 225 -0.99 -11.63 0.94
CA THR A 225 -0.69 -10.19 0.85
C THR A 225 -1.47 -9.36 1.87
N SER A 226 -2.73 -9.68 2.10
CA SER A 226 -3.53 -8.94 3.08
C SER A 226 -3.17 -9.30 4.52
N ILE A 227 -2.90 -10.55 4.83
CA ILE A 227 -2.37 -10.95 6.14
C ILE A 227 -1.08 -10.17 6.42
N TYR A 228 -0.13 -10.21 5.49
CA TYR A 228 1.12 -9.47 5.62
C TYR A 228 0.89 -7.98 5.94
N PHE A 229 -0.08 -7.36 5.29
CA PHE A 229 -0.35 -5.93 5.43
C PHE A 229 -1.08 -5.56 6.73
N TRP A 230 -2.05 -6.39 7.17
CA TRP A 230 -2.96 -6.03 8.25
C TRP A 230 -2.67 -6.73 9.58
N ILE A 231 -1.85 -7.79 9.58
CA ILE A 231 -1.70 -8.66 10.74
C ILE A 231 -1.17 -7.96 11.99
N ALA A 232 -0.23 -7.00 11.82
CA ALA A 232 0.31 -6.23 12.93
C ALA A 232 -0.78 -5.45 13.66
N LEU A 233 -1.68 -4.79 12.91
CA LEU A 233 -2.80 -4.04 13.48
C LEU A 233 -3.80 -4.94 14.19
N ILE A 234 -4.09 -6.12 13.62
CA ILE A 234 -5.02 -7.08 14.22
C ILE A 234 -4.45 -7.62 15.52
N ILE A 235 -3.21 -8.09 15.53
CA ILE A 235 -2.57 -8.60 16.75
C ILE A 235 -2.49 -7.48 17.80
N LEU A 236 -2.15 -6.26 17.38
CA LEU A 236 -2.09 -5.11 18.27
C LEU A 236 -3.45 -4.78 18.90
N THR A 237 -4.54 -4.89 18.12
CA THR A 237 -5.91 -4.65 18.60
C THR A 237 -6.26 -5.56 19.77
N TYR A 238 -5.91 -6.86 19.68
CA TYR A 238 -6.26 -7.85 20.71
C TYR A 238 -5.29 -7.89 21.88
N MET A 239 -4.00 -7.63 21.64
CA MET A 239 -2.97 -7.78 22.69
C MET A 239 -2.64 -6.48 23.41
N ALA A 240 -2.77 -5.32 22.75
CA ALA A 240 -2.31 -4.04 23.29
C ALA A 240 -3.38 -2.92 23.29
N GLY A 241 -4.55 -3.18 22.72
CA GLY A 241 -5.69 -2.27 22.74
C GLY A 241 -5.61 -1.09 21.79
N SER A 242 -6.71 -0.33 21.72
CA SER A 242 -6.96 0.68 20.67
C SER A 242 -5.97 1.85 20.70
N VAL A 243 -5.51 2.29 21.87
CA VAL A 243 -4.51 3.39 21.98
C VAL A 243 -3.21 3.00 21.23
N SER A 244 -2.71 1.79 21.49
CA SER A 244 -1.51 1.27 20.83
C SER A 244 -1.70 1.14 19.31
N VAL A 245 -2.89 0.73 18.87
CA VAL A 245 -3.26 0.72 17.45
C VAL A 245 -3.25 2.12 16.86
N GLY A 246 -3.80 3.12 17.55
CA GLY A 246 -3.80 4.51 17.09
C GLY A 246 -2.39 5.08 16.92
N LEU A 247 -1.51 4.84 17.92
CA LEU A 247 -0.10 5.25 17.89
C LEU A 247 0.68 4.57 16.75
N PHE A 248 0.50 3.28 16.55
CA PHE A 248 1.14 2.54 15.46
C PHE A 248 0.60 2.98 14.09
N SER A 249 -0.73 3.08 13.95
CA SER A 249 -1.38 3.46 12.69
C SER A 249 -0.96 4.84 12.19
N SER A 250 -0.80 5.83 13.10
CA SER A 250 -0.34 7.17 12.73
C SER A 250 1.03 7.12 12.05
N SER A 251 1.96 6.33 12.59
CA SER A 251 3.30 6.13 12.02
C SER A 251 3.26 5.28 10.74
N GLN A 252 2.44 4.21 10.70
CA GLN A 252 2.30 3.36 9.53
C GLN A 252 1.73 4.12 8.32
N LYS A 253 0.79 5.05 8.52
CA LYS A 253 0.24 5.87 7.43
C LYS A 253 1.30 6.73 6.75
N LEU A 254 2.28 7.26 7.50
CA LEU A 254 3.42 7.99 6.92
C LEU A 254 4.31 7.07 6.06
N LEU A 255 4.57 5.85 6.55
CA LEU A 255 5.31 4.84 5.76
C LEU A 255 4.58 4.49 4.46
N LEU A 256 3.25 4.39 4.48
CA LEU A 256 2.44 4.08 3.29
C LEU A 256 2.51 5.18 2.23
N VAL A 257 2.62 6.46 2.62
CA VAL A 257 2.84 7.57 1.67
C VAL A 257 4.14 7.37 0.90
N LEU A 258 5.21 6.95 1.56
CA LEU A 258 6.49 6.64 0.90
C LEU A 258 6.37 5.44 -0.03
N SER A 259 5.66 4.40 0.40
CA SER A 259 5.41 3.20 -0.43
C SER A 259 4.65 3.54 -1.72
N ALA A 260 3.70 4.49 -1.66
CA ALA A 260 2.96 4.95 -2.83
C ALA A 260 3.89 5.60 -3.87
N ILE A 261 4.86 6.41 -3.44
CA ILE A 261 5.86 7.01 -4.34
C ILE A 261 6.68 5.91 -5.02
N PHE A 262 7.14 4.91 -4.26
CA PHE A 262 7.88 3.79 -4.83
C PHE A 262 7.04 3.00 -5.86
N TYR A 263 5.75 2.79 -5.59
CA TYR A 263 4.85 2.09 -6.51
C TYR A 263 4.78 2.78 -7.89
N LEU A 264 4.76 4.13 -7.91
CA LEU A 264 4.79 4.90 -9.16
C LEU A 264 6.10 4.67 -9.92
N ILE A 265 7.23 4.69 -9.22
CA ILE A 265 8.56 4.44 -9.80
C ILE A 265 8.62 3.01 -10.38
N SER A 266 8.18 2.02 -9.62
CA SER A 266 8.18 0.60 -10.02
C SER A 266 7.37 0.37 -11.31
N ASN A 267 6.18 0.97 -11.42
CA ASN A 267 5.34 0.85 -12.61
C ASN A 267 5.97 1.49 -13.86
N ALA A 268 6.72 2.58 -13.69
CA ALA A 268 7.42 3.21 -14.80
C ALA A 268 8.65 2.40 -15.27
N ILE A 269 9.32 1.73 -14.35
CA ILE A 269 10.58 1.01 -14.61
C ILE A 269 10.31 -0.42 -15.13
N PHE A 270 9.23 -1.06 -14.75
CA PHE A 270 8.93 -2.45 -15.13
C PHE A 270 8.96 -2.70 -16.64
N PRO A 271 8.31 -1.88 -17.52
CA PRO A 271 8.38 -2.07 -18.97
C PRO A 271 9.82 -1.96 -19.51
N VAL A 272 10.58 -0.98 -19.02
CA VAL A 272 11.98 -0.77 -19.43
C VAL A 272 12.85 -1.97 -19.06
N MET A 273 12.69 -2.50 -17.84
CA MET A 273 13.42 -3.72 -17.43
C MET A 273 13.02 -4.93 -18.26
N SER A 274 11.74 -5.06 -18.61
CA SER A 274 11.25 -6.17 -19.43
C SER A 274 11.76 -6.10 -20.87
N GLU A 275 11.91 -4.91 -21.44
CA GLU A 275 12.53 -4.69 -22.75
C GLU A 275 14.01 -5.01 -22.73
N LEU A 276 14.75 -4.46 -21.76
CA LEU A 276 16.19 -4.71 -21.61
C LEU A 276 16.51 -6.18 -21.34
N PHE A 277 15.62 -6.93 -20.70
CA PHE A 277 15.78 -8.37 -20.50
C PHE A 277 15.93 -9.13 -21.82
N THR A 278 15.26 -8.68 -22.89
CA THR A 278 15.30 -9.30 -24.20
C THR A 278 16.34 -8.68 -25.14
N THR A 279 16.69 -7.40 -24.96
CA THR A 279 17.55 -6.64 -25.88
C THR A 279 18.99 -6.51 -25.39
N ASP A 280 19.19 -6.14 -24.12
CA ASP A 280 20.53 -5.90 -23.52
C ASP A 280 20.57 -6.23 -22.03
N LYS A 281 20.99 -7.44 -21.71
CA LYS A 281 21.12 -7.92 -20.33
C LYS A 281 22.13 -7.13 -19.48
N ASN A 282 23.19 -6.60 -20.09
CA ASN A 282 24.18 -5.80 -19.37
C ASN A 282 23.61 -4.45 -18.98
N ALA A 283 22.90 -3.79 -19.89
CA ALA A 283 22.18 -2.56 -19.59
C ALA A 283 21.13 -2.75 -18.49
N LEU A 284 20.44 -3.90 -18.46
CA LEU A 284 19.49 -4.25 -17.38
C LEU A 284 20.20 -4.32 -16.02
N VAL A 285 21.34 -4.99 -15.93
CA VAL A 285 22.12 -5.08 -14.69
C VAL A 285 22.62 -3.71 -14.24
N ASP A 286 23.14 -2.91 -15.17
CA ASP A 286 23.61 -1.55 -14.84
C ASP A 286 22.46 -0.61 -14.42
N LEU A 287 21.30 -0.69 -15.06
CA LEU A 287 20.09 0.03 -14.66
C LEU A 287 19.68 -0.36 -13.23
N TYR A 288 19.64 -1.66 -12.93
CA TYR A 288 19.28 -2.15 -11.60
C TYR A 288 20.24 -1.61 -10.51
N HIS A 289 21.55 -1.63 -10.73
CA HIS A 289 22.52 -1.09 -9.77
C HIS A 289 22.36 0.43 -9.57
N LYS A 290 22.13 1.19 -10.65
CA LYS A 290 21.88 2.64 -10.57
C LYS A 290 20.63 2.93 -9.75
N LEU A 291 19.52 2.23 -10.01
CA LEU A 291 18.27 2.42 -9.29
C LEU A 291 18.40 2.02 -7.82
N MET A 292 19.08 0.90 -7.51
CA MET A 292 19.39 0.51 -6.13
C MET A 292 20.14 1.63 -5.39
N LYS A 293 21.16 2.21 -6.02
CA LYS A 293 21.92 3.33 -5.47
C LYS A 293 21.04 4.55 -5.20
N TYR A 294 20.21 4.96 -6.17
CA TYR A 294 19.37 6.15 -6.00
C TYR A 294 18.27 5.96 -4.96
N LEU A 295 17.64 4.78 -4.94
CA LEU A 295 16.64 4.45 -3.92
C LEU A 295 17.27 4.39 -2.52
N LEU A 296 18.50 3.91 -2.40
CA LEU A 296 19.24 3.93 -1.15
C LEU A 296 19.56 5.36 -0.70
N ILE A 297 20.02 6.24 -1.61
CA ILE A 297 20.28 7.65 -1.33
C ILE A 297 19.03 8.30 -0.77
N VAL A 298 17.89 8.18 -1.46
CA VAL A 298 16.63 8.83 -1.04
C VAL A 298 16.08 8.18 0.23
N GLY A 299 16.05 6.85 0.30
CA GLY A 299 15.49 6.12 1.43
C GLY A 299 16.24 6.38 2.74
N MET A 300 17.57 6.39 2.70
CA MET A 300 18.40 6.64 3.88
C MET A 300 18.26 8.07 4.39
N ALA A 301 18.23 9.07 3.49
CA ALA A 301 18.02 10.46 3.89
C ALA A 301 16.67 10.66 4.60
N ILE A 302 15.60 10.09 4.03
CA ILE A 302 14.27 10.14 4.63
C ILE A 302 14.26 9.43 5.98
N ALA A 303 14.89 8.25 6.09
CA ALA A 303 14.90 7.49 7.33
C ALA A 303 15.64 8.23 8.45
N VAL A 304 16.84 8.75 8.18
CA VAL A 304 17.63 9.47 9.19
C VAL A 304 16.93 10.79 9.58
N GLY A 305 16.51 11.60 8.60
CA GLY A 305 15.82 12.86 8.87
C GLY A 305 14.51 12.67 9.66
N THR A 306 13.71 11.70 9.26
CA THR A 306 12.46 11.38 9.97
C THR A 306 12.72 10.79 11.35
N SER A 307 13.77 9.99 11.55
CA SER A 307 14.09 9.42 12.86
C SER A 307 14.49 10.51 13.86
N ILE A 308 15.26 11.51 13.44
CA ILE A 308 15.70 12.63 14.30
C ILE A 308 14.50 13.51 14.68
N TYR A 309 13.66 13.85 13.72
CA TYR A 309 12.52 14.77 13.89
C TYR A 309 11.17 14.06 14.02
N SER A 310 11.15 12.80 14.46
CA SER A 310 9.93 12.01 14.56
C SER A 310 8.87 12.62 15.47
N LYS A 311 9.28 13.24 16.58
CA LYS A 311 8.37 13.90 17.54
C LYS A 311 7.71 15.12 16.93
N GLU A 312 8.49 15.96 16.26
CA GLU A 312 8.02 17.15 15.56
C GLU A 312 7.08 16.78 14.42
N ILE A 313 7.44 15.78 13.61
CA ILE A 313 6.63 15.30 12.49
C ILE A 313 5.28 14.79 13.01
N ILE A 314 5.27 13.90 14.00
CA ILE A 314 4.04 13.38 14.59
C ILE A 314 3.22 14.51 15.24
N GLY A 315 3.87 15.39 16.00
CA GLY A 315 3.20 16.50 16.67
C GLY A 315 2.56 17.49 15.68
N ILE A 316 3.26 17.84 14.60
CA ILE A 316 2.74 18.73 13.56
C ILE A 316 1.61 18.06 12.77
N ILE A 317 1.71 16.79 12.43
CA ILE A 317 0.73 16.09 11.59
C ILE A 317 -0.49 15.67 12.41
N TYR A 318 -0.30 15.02 13.55
CA TYR A 318 -1.40 14.39 14.30
C TYR A 318 -1.75 15.08 15.62
N GLY A 319 -0.87 15.95 16.15
CA GLY A 319 -1.07 16.65 17.41
C GLY A 319 -0.30 16.03 18.57
N SER A 320 -0.32 16.73 19.72
CA SER A 320 0.49 16.40 20.90
C SER A 320 0.19 15.04 21.53
N GLU A 321 -1.06 14.58 21.45
CA GLU A 321 -1.50 13.28 21.99
C GLU A 321 -0.77 12.09 21.33
N TYR A 322 -0.37 12.23 20.05
CA TYR A 322 0.32 11.21 19.28
C TYR A 322 1.84 11.20 19.47
N VAL A 323 2.42 12.23 20.11
CA VAL A 323 3.89 12.37 20.26
C VAL A 323 4.53 11.19 20.98
N VAL A 324 3.79 10.55 21.91
CA VAL A 324 4.24 9.30 22.58
C VAL A 324 4.52 8.19 21.54
N GLY A 325 3.75 8.16 20.44
CA GLY A 325 3.93 7.23 19.33
C GLY A 325 5.09 7.56 18.39
N ALA A 326 5.80 8.67 18.55
CA ALA A 326 6.92 9.05 17.70
C ALA A 326 8.03 7.98 17.65
N HIS A 327 8.23 7.23 18.76
CA HIS A 327 9.15 6.09 18.79
C HIS A 327 8.80 4.99 17.76
N ALA A 328 7.48 4.79 17.48
CA ALA A 328 7.08 3.88 16.42
C ALA A 328 7.54 4.39 15.05
N LEU A 329 7.41 5.70 14.77
CA LEU A 329 7.86 6.29 13.52
C LEU A 329 9.39 6.21 13.37
N THR A 330 10.14 6.49 14.43
CA THR A 330 11.61 6.38 14.45
C THR A 330 12.09 5.00 13.99
N ILE A 331 11.36 3.95 14.36
CA ILE A 331 11.69 2.58 13.97
C ILE A 331 11.11 2.26 12.58
N LEU A 332 9.80 2.48 12.38
CA LEU A 332 9.08 2.07 11.17
C LEU A 332 9.65 2.68 9.90
N ILE A 333 10.17 3.89 9.96
CA ILE A 333 10.67 4.59 8.77
C ILE A 333 11.81 3.82 8.08
N TRP A 334 12.58 3.04 8.84
CA TRP A 334 13.65 2.19 8.30
C TRP A 334 13.12 1.04 7.44
N ALA A 335 11.87 0.60 7.68
CA ALA A 335 11.21 -0.37 6.80
C ALA A 335 11.09 0.17 5.37
N GLY A 336 10.93 1.49 5.20
CA GLY A 336 10.83 2.12 3.88
C GLY A 336 12.04 1.85 2.98
N ILE A 337 13.25 1.83 3.53
CA ILE A 337 14.47 1.52 2.78
C ILE A 337 14.39 0.08 2.25
N PHE A 338 14.05 -0.86 3.13
CA PHE A 338 13.95 -2.28 2.77
C PHE A 338 12.83 -2.52 1.77
N MET A 339 11.68 -1.84 1.93
CA MET A 339 10.56 -1.88 0.96
C MET A 339 10.97 -1.35 -0.42
N PHE A 340 11.75 -0.27 -0.50
CA PHE A 340 12.23 0.27 -1.77
C PHE A 340 13.16 -0.73 -2.48
N LEU A 341 14.10 -1.29 -1.76
CA LEU A 341 15.09 -2.22 -2.31
C LEU A 341 14.48 -3.59 -2.65
N SER A 342 13.63 -4.13 -1.78
CA SER A 342 12.92 -5.39 -2.02
C SER A 342 11.93 -5.27 -3.17
N GLY A 343 11.22 -4.13 -3.25
CA GLY A 343 10.27 -3.83 -4.33
C GLY A 343 10.96 -3.70 -5.68
N LEU A 344 12.12 -3.01 -5.77
CA LEU A 344 12.91 -2.94 -7.00
C LEU A 344 13.39 -4.34 -7.43
N THR A 345 13.87 -5.15 -6.47
CA THR A 345 14.31 -6.52 -6.74
C THR A 345 13.13 -7.40 -7.20
N SER A 346 11.96 -7.23 -6.59
CA SER A 346 10.71 -7.89 -7.02
C SER A 346 10.32 -7.50 -8.45
N THR A 347 10.44 -6.22 -8.80
CA THR A 347 10.18 -5.70 -10.16
C THR A 347 11.12 -6.35 -11.18
N LEU A 348 12.43 -6.45 -10.87
CA LEU A 348 13.39 -7.14 -11.72
C LEU A 348 13.06 -8.63 -11.85
N LEU A 349 12.80 -9.34 -10.72
CA LEU A 349 12.42 -10.75 -10.75
C LEU A 349 11.14 -10.98 -11.58
N GLY A 350 10.19 -10.06 -11.52
CA GLY A 350 9.00 -10.06 -12.37
C GLY A 350 9.35 -9.92 -13.86
N ALA A 351 10.22 -8.98 -14.21
CA ALA A 351 10.65 -8.71 -15.58
C ALA A 351 11.40 -9.91 -16.21
N ILE A 352 12.13 -10.67 -15.40
CA ILE A 352 12.87 -11.90 -15.85
C ILE A 352 12.06 -13.20 -15.67
N ASN A 353 10.72 -13.12 -15.56
CA ASN A 353 9.78 -14.25 -15.44
C ASN A 353 9.99 -15.13 -14.18
N LYS A 354 10.45 -14.56 -13.05
CA LYS A 354 10.63 -15.25 -11.76
C LYS A 354 9.57 -14.88 -10.71
N GLN A 355 8.33 -14.58 -11.14
CA GLN A 355 7.21 -14.17 -10.24
C GLN A 355 6.92 -15.21 -9.15
N VAL A 356 7.09 -16.51 -9.43
CA VAL A 356 6.88 -17.57 -8.43
C VAL A 356 7.80 -17.40 -7.22
N SER A 357 9.04 -16.98 -7.45
CA SER A 357 9.99 -16.68 -6.35
C SER A 357 9.52 -15.49 -5.51
N VAL A 358 8.95 -14.47 -6.14
CA VAL A 358 8.38 -13.30 -5.44
C VAL A 358 7.25 -13.73 -4.53
N THR A 359 6.29 -14.50 -5.04
CA THR A 359 5.13 -14.99 -4.26
C THR A 359 5.57 -15.89 -3.10
N LYS A 360 6.53 -16.79 -3.33
CA LYS A 360 7.08 -17.65 -2.27
C LYS A 360 7.74 -16.84 -1.16
N ASN A 361 8.53 -15.84 -1.50
CA ASN A 361 9.22 -15.00 -0.53
C ASN A 361 8.22 -14.12 0.26
N ALA A 362 7.17 -13.63 -0.39
CA ALA A 362 6.08 -12.92 0.29
C ALA A 362 5.34 -13.82 1.30
N ALA A 363 5.09 -15.09 0.96
CA ALA A 363 4.47 -16.04 1.87
C ALA A 363 5.36 -16.34 3.10
N ILE A 364 6.67 -16.51 2.90
CA ILE A 364 7.63 -16.67 4.02
C ILE A 364 7.62 -15.42 4.90
N GLY A 365 7.65 -14.23 4.29
CA GLY A 365 7.56 -12.95 5.01
C GLY A 365 6.28 -12.83 5.83
N ALA A 366 5.13 -13.24 5.30
CA ALA A 366 3.85 -13.21 6.01
C ALA A 366 3.86 -14.12 7.25
N ILE A 367 4.36 -15.34 7.13
CA ILE A 367 4.47 -16.28 8.26
C ILE A 367 5.43 -15.73 9.33
N PHE A 368 6.60 -15.23 8.91
CA PHE A 368 7.56 -14.61 9.82
C PHE A 368 6.97 -13.40 10.53
N SER A 369 6.23 -12.54 9.82
CA SER A 369 5.53 -11.39 10.38
C SER A 369 4.53 -11.79 11.46
N ILE A 370 3.72 -12.84 11.24
CA ILE A 370 2.78 -13.34 12.25
C ILE A 370 3.51 -13.74 13.53
N ILE A 371 4.52 -14.60 13.40
CA ILE A 371 5.27 -15.12 14.56
C ILE A 371 5.93 -13.97 15.33
N LEU A 372 6.61 -13.08 14.61
CA LEU A 372 7.37 -12.01 15.23
C LEU A 372 6.44 -10.96 15.89
N ASN A 373 5.29 -10.65 15.27
CA ASN A 373 4.29 -9.78 15.87
C ASN A 373 3.71 -10.38 17.15
N LEU A 374 3.36 -11.67 17.18
CA LEU A 374 2.84 -12.33 18.38
C LEU A 374 3.83 -12.24 19.54
N ILE A 375 5.12 -12.41 19.27
CA ILE A 375 6.17 -12.34 20.31
C ILE A 375 6.41 -10.90 20.73
N LEU A 376 6.72 -10.01 19.79
CA LEU A 376 7.19 -8.66 20.11
C LEU A 376 6.07 -7.73 20.60
N ILE A 377 4.85 -7.87 20.12
CA ILE A 377 3.72 -7.07 20.59
C ILE A 377 3.39 -7.41 22.06
N TYR A 378 3.53 -8.68 22.45
CA TYR A 378 3.31 -9.10 23.83
C TYR A 378 4.22 -8.34 24.81
N TYR A 379 5.50 -8.17 24.46
CA TYR A 379 6.47 -7.51 25.35
C TYR A 379 6.58 -5.99 25.15
N LEU A 380 6.42 -5.51 23.92
CA LEU A 380 6.76 -4.14 23.53
C LEU A 380 5.60 -3.35 22.92
N SER A 381 4.38 -3.93 22.88
CA SER A 381 3.18 -3.27 22.34
C SER A 381 3.43 -2.72 20.92
N TYR A 382 3.05 -1.47 20.63
CA TYR A 382 3.19 -0.83 19.32
C TYR A 382 4.65 -0.67 18.84
N ILE A 383 5.61 -0.61 19.76
CA ILE A 383 7.04 -0.64 19.43
C ILE A 383 7.41 -2.02 18.87
N GLY A 384 6.89 -3.09 19.49
CA GLY A 384 7.07 -4.46 19.01
C GLY A 384 6.53 -4.68 17.59
N ALA A 385 5.36 -4.11 17.28
CA ALA A 385 4.81 -4.11 15.92
C ALA A 385 5.73 -3.38 14.92
N SER A 386 6.33 -2.26 15.35
CA SER A 386 7.26 -1.48 14.52
C SER A 386 8.55 -2.27 14.23
N ILE A 387 9.15 -2.89 15.22
CA ILE A 387 10.35 -3.74 15.08
C ILE A 387 10.02 -4.96 14.19
N SER A 388 8.87 -5.60 14.41
CA SER A 388 8.42 -6.73 13.59
C SER A 388 8.31 -6.34 12.12
N THR A 389 7.72 -5.17 11.81
CA THR A 389 7.58 -4.68 10.45
C THR A 389 8.95 -4.46 9.79
N VAL A 390 9.88 -3.78 10.46
CA VAL A 390 11.24 -3.53 9.94
C VAL A 390 11.99 -4.84 9.70
N SER A 391 11.92 -5.77 10.67
CA SER A 391 12.58 -7.07 10.58
C SER A 391 12.01 -7.93 9.45
N THR A 392 10.70 -7.86 9.23
CA THR A 392 10.03 -8.58 8.13
C THR A 392 10.44 -8.03 6.77
N GLU A 393 10.47 -6.70 6.60
CA GLU A 393 10.92 -6.08 5.35
C GLU A 393 12.40 -6.38 5.07
N PHE A 394 13.24 -6.38 6.10
CA PHE A 394 14.63 -6.80 5.97
C PHE A 394 14.75 -8.27 5.52
N LEU A 395 13.98 -9.17 6.12
CA LEU A 395 13.95 -10.58 5.71
C LEU A 395 13.51 -10.73 4.25
N ILE A 396 12.45 -10.02 3.84
CA ILE A 396 11.96 -10.05 2.46
C ILE A 396 13.04 -9.56 1.50
N LEU A 397 13.75 -8.47 1.82
CA LEU A 397 14.88 -8.00 1.01
C LEU A 397 15.96 -9.09 0.86
N VAL A 398 16.37 -9.71 1.96
CA VAL A 398 17.36 -10.79 1.94
C VAL A 398 16.91 -11.96 1.07
N LEU A 399 15.64 -12.39 1.20
CA LEU A 399 15.07 -13.46 0.39
C LEU A 399 14.98 -13.09 -1.10
N MET A 400 14.64 -11.84 -1.43
CA MET A 400 14.60 -11.35 -2.81
C MET A 400 16.00 -11.31 -3.43
N LEU A 401 17.01 -10.81 -2.70
CA LEU A 401 18.39 -10.81 -3.13
C LEU A 401 18.95 -12.23 -3.28
N TYR A 402 18.59 -13.15 -2.39
CA TYR A 402 18.94 -14.56 -2.52
C TYR A 402 18.28 -15.19 -3.75
N ALA A 403 17.02 -14.90 -4.04
CA ALA A 403 16.35 -15.36 -5.25
C ALA A 403 17.05 -14.81 -6.51
N LEU A 404 17.44 -13.54 -6.50
CA LEU A 404 18.17 -12.91 -7.59
C LEU A 404 19.57 -13.53 -7.77
N SER A 405 20.28 -13.88 -6.69
CA SER A 405 21.62 -14.48 -6.76
C SER A 405 21.64 -15.85 -7.46
N LYS A 406 20.49 -16.53 -7.56
CA LYS A 406 20.31 -17.79 -8.30
C LYS A 406 20.05 -17.59 -9.79
N THR A 407 20.03 -16.34 -10.27
CA THR A 407 19.83 -15.99 -11.68
C THR A 407 21.15 -15.55 -12.31
N GLU A 408 21.15 -15.35 -13.62
CA GLU A 408 22.29 -14.76 -14.34
C GLU A 408 22.48 -13.25 -14.00
N PHE A 409 21.48 -12.59 -13.41
CA PHE A 409 21.47 -11.17 -13.03
C PHE A 409 21.97 -10.95 -11.59
N LYS A 410 23.04 -11.64 -11.20
CA LYS A 410 23.62 -11.54 -9.85
C LYS A 410 24.07 -10.12 -9.54
N LEU A 411 23.80 -9.68 -8.31
CA LEU A 411 24.40 -8.45 -7.78
C LEU A 411 25.92 -8.54 -7.81
N ASN A 412 26.54 -7.58 -8.48
CA ASN A 412 27.97 -7.39 -8.33
C ASN A 412 28.24 -6.71 -6.98
N LEU A 413 28.66 -7.51 -5.98
CA LEU A 413 28.88 -7.02 -4.61
C LEU A 413 29.84 -5.83 -4.58
N LYS A 414 30.88 -5.80 -5.41
CA LYS A 414 31.82 -4.67 -5.47
C LYS A 414 31.14 -3.38 -5.94
N LYS A 415 30.23 -3.49 -6.94
CA LYS A 415 29.45 -2.35 -7.45
C LYS A 415 28.34 -1.92 -6.50
N ALA A 416 27.87 -2.79 -5.60
CA ALA A 416 26.78 -2.50 -4.66
C ALA A 416 27.30 -2.00 -3.30
N VAL A 417 28.34 -2.61 -2.75
CA VAL A 417 28.83 -2.32 -1.39
C VAL A 417 29.46 -0.94 -1.29
N LEU A 418 30.28 -0.53 -2.25
CA LEU A 418 30.93 0.78 -2.21
C LEU A 418 29.93 1.95 -2.17
N PRO A 419 28.91 2.03 -3.05
CA PRO A 419 27.87 3.05 -2.94
C PRO A 419 27.10 2.99 -1.61
N CYS A 420 26.82 1.78 -1.07
CA CYS A 420 26.17 1.65 0.23
C CYS A 420 27.00 2.32 1.35
N ILE A 421 28.30 2.05 1.41
CA ILE A 421 29.20 2.65 2.41
C ILE A 421 29.24 4.17 2.25
N GLN A 422 29.37 4.68 1.03
CA GLN A 422 29.41 6.10 0.73
C GLN A 422 28.10 6.81 1.17
N VAL A 423 26.94 6.19 0.89
CA VAL A 423 25.65 6.73 1.30
C VAL A 423 25.49 6.68 2.81
N ILE A 424 25.92 5.62 3.49
CA ILE A 424 25.90 5.53 4.95
C ILE A 424 26.74 6.64 5.58
N LEU A 425 27.97 6.86 5.08
CA LEU A 425 28.85 7.93 5.56
C LEU A 425 28.20 9.32 5.36
N ALA A 426 27.62 9.58 4.19
CA ALA A 426 26.92 10.83 3.93
C ALA A 426 25.74 11.06 4.90
N ASN A 427 24.99 10.00 5.24
CA ASN A 427 23.90 10.06 6.20
C ASN A 427 24.38 10.26 7.64
N ILE A 428 25.50 9.67 8.02
CA ILE A 428 26.12 9.90 9.35
C ILE A 428 26.51 11.39 9.45
N ILE A 429 27.15 11.96 8.44
CA ILE A 429 27.50 13.40 8.40
C ILE A 429 26.24 14.25 8.56
N MET A 430 25.20 13.99 7.77
CA MET A 430 23.92 14.70 7.86
C MET A 430 23.30 14.58 9.25
N GLY A 431 23.24 13.36 9.80
CA GLY A 431 22.65 13.11 11.12
C GLY A 431 23.39 13.82 12.26
N VAL A 432 24.73 13.78 12.25
CA VAL A 432 25.55 14.48 13.24
C VAL A 432 25.34 15.99 13.16
N VAL A 433 25.31 16.57 11.96
CA VAL A 433 25.08 18.02 11.79
C VAL A 433 23.68 18.41 12.31
N LEU A 434 22.63 17.63 11.99
CA LEU A 434 21.28 17.92 12.46
C LEU A 434 21.15 17.84 13.98
N LEU A 435 21.77 16.84 14.61
CA LEU A 435 21.78 16.70 16.08
C LEU A 435 22.58 17.80 16.77
N TYR A 436 23.71 18.21 16.19
CA TYR A 436 24.54 19.27 16.75
C TYR A 436 23.90 20.66 16.67
N LEU A 437 23.28 20.98 15.54
CA LEU A 437 22.68 22.30 15.30
C LEU A 437 21.33 22.47 16.02
N ASN A 438 20.64 21.40 16.36
CA ASN A 438 19.33 21.37 17.04
C ASN A 438 18.35 22.44 16.51
N LEU A 439 18.20 22.51 15.18
CA LEU A 439 17.44 23.53 14.50
C LEU A 439 15.92 23.27 14.59
N PRO A 440 15.09 24.33 14.55
CA PRO A 440 13.66 24.15 14.35
C PRO A 440 13.37 23.36 13.06
N PHE A 441 12.35 22.47 13.10
CA PHE A 441 12.07 21.47 12.07
C PHE A 441 12.11 21.98 10.62
N ILE A 442 11.51 23.17 10.35
CA ILE A 442 11.44 23.73 8.98
C ILE A 442 12.85 24.09 8.48
N PHE A 443 13.67 24.72 9.32
CA PHE A 443 15.06 25.07 8.95
C PHE A 443 15.93 23.81 8.85
N ALA A 444 15.67 22.82 9.70
CA ALA A 444 16.37 21.55 9.68
C ALA A 444 16.20 20.81 8.34
N ILE A 445 15.03 20.86 7.72
CA ILE A 445 14.80 20.25 6.39
C ILE A 445 15.73 20.87 5.34
N VAL A 446 15.83 22.20 5.30
CA VAL A 446 16.66 22.90 4.32
C VAL A 446 18.13 22.58 4.53
N VAL A 447 18.59 22.64 5.80
CA VAL A 447 19.97 22.31 6.17
C VAL A 447 20.28 20.86 5.87
N ALA A 448 19.36 19.93 6.19
CA ALA A 448 19.51 18.51 5.90
C ALA A 448 19.74 18.25 4.41
N VAL A 449 18.93 18.86 3.54
CA VAL A 449 19.08 18.69 2.09
C VAL A 449 20.43 19.21 1.61
N ILE A 450 20.84 20.41 2.04
CA ILE A 450 22.12 21.02 1.63
C ILE A 450 23.30 20.17 2.12
N VAL A 451 23.33 19.85 3.42
CA VAL A 451 24.41 19.06 4.03
C VAL A 451 24.48 17.67 3.39
N TYR A 452 23.35 17.05 3.14
CA TYR A 452 23.31 15.73 2.52
C TYR A 452 23.84 15.73 1.09
N ILE A 453 23.44 16.69 0.26
CA ILE A 453 23.96 16.81 -1.12
C ILE A 453 25.49 17.02 -1.09
N VAL A 454 25.98 17.92 -0.23
CA VAL A 454 27.43 18.14 -0.08
C VAL A 454 28.13 16.87 0.39
N ALA A 455 27.59 16.19 1.38
CA ALA A 455 28.14 14.92 1.89
C ALA A 455 28.18 13.81 0.82
N LEU A 456 27.13 13.68 -0.02
CA LEU A 456 27.10 12.73 -1.14
C LEU A 456 28.19 13.03 -2.20
N ILE A 457 28.48 14.28 -2.46
CA ILE A 457 29.54 14.69 -3.36
C ILE A 457 30.92 14.38 -2.75
N VAL A 458 31.13 14.74 -1.48
CA VAL A 458 32.40 14.51 -0.75
C VAL A 458 32.71 13.03 -0.59
N THR A 459 31.71 12.21 -0.28
CA THR A 459 31.88 10.74 -0.16
C THR A 459 32.00 10.04 -1.53
N GLY A 460 31.74 10.75 -2.64
CA GLY A 460 31.75 10.19 -3.98
C GLY A 460 30.55 9.31 -4.31
N ALA A 461 29.51 9.34 -3.48
CA ALA A 461 28.25 8.63 -3.75
C ALA A 461 27.55 9.15 -5.02
N ILE A 462 27.68 10.45 -5.30
CA ILE A 462 27.22 11.08 -6.55
C ILE A 462 28.45 11.44 -7.38
N ASN A 463 28.54 10.89 -8.59
CA ASN A 463 29.59 11.11 -9.55
C ASN A 463 29.20 12.17 -10.59
N ARG A 464 30.18 12.72 -11.33
CA ARG A 464 29.93 13.70 -12.42
C ARG A 464 28.92 13.18 -13.46
N ASN A 465 28.94 11.89 -13.74
CA ASN A 465 27.99 11.27 -14.66
C ASN A 465 26.54 11.30 -14.12
N ASP A 466 26.34 11.14 -12.81
CA ASP A 466 25.02 11.23 -12.19
C ASP A 466 24.46 12.67 -12.31
N ILE A 467 25.34 13.66 -12.11
CA ILE A 467 24.98 15.09 -12.25
C ILE A 467 24.61 15.42 -13.70
N SER A 468 25.36 14.88 -14.68
CA SER A 468 25.08 15.10 -16.09
C SER A 468 23.72 14.54 -16.52
N ILE A 469 23.30 13.40 -15.97
CA ILE A 469 21.97 12.78 -16.21
C ILE A 469 20.87 13.75 -15.73
N VAL A 470 21.01 14.30 -14.52
CA VAL A 470 20.02 15.23 -13.96
C VAL A 470 19.97 16.52 -14.78
N LEU A 471 21.13 17.07 -15.18
CA LEU A 471 21.18 18.30 -16.00
C LEU A 471 20.57 18.10 -17.38
N ASN A 472 20.83 16.97 -18.03
CA ASN A 472 20.22 16.63 -19.33
C ASN A 472 18.69 16.51 -19.20
N PHE A 473 18.20 15.85 -18.16
CA PHE A 473 16.77 15.72 -17.89
C PHE A 473 16.10 17.12 -17.70
N ILE A 474 16.73 18.02 -16.94
CA ILE A 474 16.21 19.38 -16.76
C ILE A 474 16.20 20.18 -18.08
N ASN A 475 17.23 19.97 -18.92
CA ASN A 475 17.31 20.64 -20.21
C ASN A 475 16.29 20.11 -21.22
N ASP A 476 15.97 18.83 -21.19
CA ASP A 476 14.93 18.22 -22.04
C ASP A 476 13.51 18.67 -21.64
N PHE A 477 13.27 19.00 -20.35
CA PHE A 477 12.02 19.61 -19.89
C PHE A 477 11.87 21.09 -20.28
N LYS A 478 12.96 21.77 -20.65
CA LYS A 478 12.93 23.17 -21.09
C LYS A 478 12.75 23.33 -22.60
N LYS A 479 12.83 22.22 -23.35
CA LYS A 479 12.51 22.14 -24.78
C LYS A 479 11.08 21.67 -25.01
#